data_4d9093ed4b589b37a5065ac6e1925df5
#
_entry.id   4d9093ed4b589b37a5065ac6e1925df5
#
_cell.length_a   1.000
_cell.length_b   1.000
_cell.length_c   1.000
_cell.angle_alpha   90.00
_cell.angle_beta   90.00
_cell.angle_gamma   90.00
#
_symmetry.space_group_name_H-M   'P 1'
#
loop_
_entity.id
_entity.type
_entity.pdbx_description
1 polymer ?
#
loop_
_entity_poly.entity_id
_entity_poly.type
_entity_poly.pdbx_seq_one_letter_code
_entity_poly.pdbx_strand_id
1 'polypeptide(L)'
;CIMEKIIGLINAPFTPFYENGEVNYEPIEAYAKLLVKNGLKGVFINGSSGEGYMLTDEERMKLAERWMEVAPDGFKVIVHVGSCCVKSSRMLAEHAQKIGAWGIGAMAPPFPKIGRIEELVKYCEEIAAGAPKLPFYYYHIPAFNGAFLSMLAFLKAVENRIPNFAGIKYTFESLYEYNQCRLYKDGKFDMLHGQDETILPCLAMGGAQGGIGGTTNYNGINLVGIIDAWKAGELEQARELQNFSQEVINVICHFRGNIVGGKRIMKLIGLDLGGNRTPFQNMTADEEKQMKAELEEIRFFERCNKF
;
A
#
# COMPACT_ATOMS: atom_id res chain seq x y z
N CYS A 1 0.09 -23.58 11.36
CA CYS A 1 -1.12 -22.76 11.44
C CYS A 1 -1.37 -22.12 10.08
N ILE A 2 -2.60 -22.15 9.59
CA ILE A 2 -3.00 -21.36 8.43
C ILE A 2 -3.01 -19.90 8.88
N MET A 3 -2.20 -19.04 8.27
CA MET A 3 -2.20 -17.61 8.58
C MET A 3 -3.49 -16.99 8.07
N GLU A 4 -4.03 -16.03 8.86
CA GLU A 4 -5.20 -15.26 8.47
C GLU A 4 -4.91 -14.46 7.19
N LYS A 5 -5.75 -14.63 6.17
CA LYS A 5 -5.67 -13.82 4.95
C LYS A 5 -6.36 -12.48 5.12
N ILE A 6 -5.85 -11.47 4.44
CA ILE A 6 -6.47 -10.16 4.42
C ILE A 6 -7.66 -10.17 3.46
N ILE A 7 -8.84 -9.80 3.98
CA ILE A 7 -10.06 -9.61 3.20
C ILE A 7 -10.44 -8.13 3.25
N GLY A 8 -10.67 -7.54 2.08
CA GLY A 8 -10.94 -6.12 1.93
C GLY A 8 -9.67 -5.29 1.67
N LEU A 9 -9.82 -3.98 1.59
CA LEU A 9 -8.76 -3.08 1.19
C LEU A 9 -8.03 -2.49 2.39
N ILE A 10 -6.72 -2.49 2.28
CA ILE A 10 -5.75 -1.84 3.16
C ILE A 10 -5.26 -0.56 2.47
N ASN A 11 -5.21 0.53 3.19
CA ASN A 11 -4.69 1.78 2.68
C ASN A 11 -3.16 1.83 2.73
N ALA A 12 -2.53 2.43 1.72
CA ALA A 12 -1.12 2.81 1.76
C ALA A 12 -1.01 4.32 2.05
N PRO A 13 -0.94 4.74 3.35
CA PRO A 13 -1.06 6.13 3.74
C PRO A 13 0.17 6.96 3.36
N PHE A 14 -0.07 8.24 3.11
CA PHE A 14 0.98 9.24 3.01
C PHE A 14 1.55 9.57 4.40
N THR A 15 2.82 9.92 4.46
CA THR A 15 3.42 10.48 5.67
C THR A 15 3.17 12.00 5.69
N PRO A 16 2.53 12.53 6.74
CA PRO A 16 2.36 13.96 6.85
C PRO A 16 3.67 14.66 7.22
N PHE A 17 3.91 15.84 6.64
CA PHE A 17 5.07 16.67 6.94
C PHE A 17 4.68 18.10 7.26
N TYR A 18 5.46 18.75 8.13
CA TYR A 18 5.49 20.21 8.26
C TYR A 18 6.22 20.84 7.07
N GLU A 19 6.10 22.16 6.90
CA GLU A 19 6.80 22.91 5.83
C GLU A 19 8.32 22.77 5.89
N ASN A 20 8.88 22.60 7.10
CA ASN A 20 10.31 22.39 7.31
C ASN A 20 10.80 20.96 6.97
N GLY A 21 9.88 20.07 6.54
CA GLY A 21 10.19 18.68 6.20
C GLY A 21 10.22 17.70 7.37
N GLU A 22 9.97 18.16 8.60
CA GLU A 22 9.81 17.26 9.75
C GLU A 22 8.47 16.51 9.69
N VAL A 23 8.44 15.29 10.22
CA VAL A 23 7.22 14.48 10.24
C VAL A 23 6.18 15.11 11.17
N ASN A 24 4.97 15.29 10.67
CA ASN A 24 3.82 15.77 11.44
C ASN A 24 2.93 14.59 11.87
N TYR A 25 2.94 14.24 13.13
CA TYR A 25 2.17 13.11 13.69
C TYR A 25 0.72 13.49 14.05
N GLU A 26 0.36 14.77 14.08
CA GLU A 26 -0.94 15.26 14.54
C GLU A 26 -2.11 14.79 13.67
N PRO A 27 -2.06 14.82 12.31
CA PRO A 27 -3.19 14.44 11.47
C PRO A 27 -3.54 12.95 11.50
N ILE A 28 -2.66 12.07 12.01
CA ILE A 28 -2.76 10.61 11.85
C ILE A 28 -4.04 10.06 12.49
N GLU A 29 -4.50 10.62 13.60
CA GLU A 29 -5.77 10.18 14.22
C GLU A 29 -6.99 10.50 13.33
N ALA A 30 -7.08 11.72 12.81
CA ALA A 30 -8.15 12.10 11.87
C ALA A 30 -8.06 11.26 10.58
N TYR A 31 -6.85 10.96 10.15
CA TYR A 31 -6.59 10.11 9.00
C TYR A 31 -7.11 8.68 9.21
N ALA A 32 -6.81 8.07 10.35
CA ALA A 32 -7.32 6.74 10.69
C ALA A 32 -8.86 6.72 10.70
N LYS A 33 -9.50 7.73 11.31
CA LYS A 33 -10.96 7.87 11.33
C LYS A 33 -11.56 7.97 9.93
N LEU A 34 -10.96 8.78 9.05
CA LEU A 34 -11.36 8.88 7.64
C LEU A 34 -11.32 7.52 6.94
N LEU A 35 -10.22 6.78 7.08
CA LEU A 35 -10.05 5.49 6.42
C LEU A 35 -11.06 4.45 6.90
N VAL A 36 -11.26 4.34 8.20
CA VAL A 36 -12.24 3.42 8.80
C VAL A 36 -13.65 3.73 8.31
N LYS A 37 -14.03 5.03 8.33
CA LYS A 37 -15.37 5.47 7.87
C LYS A 37 -15.65 5.11 6.41
N ASN A 38 -14.62 5.10 5.56
CA ASN A 38 -14.74 4.77 4.14
C ASN A 38 -14.44 3.29 3.82
N GLY A 39 -14.47 2.41 4.84
CA GLY A 39 -14.49 0.96 4.67
C GLY A 39 -13.13 0.26 4.61
N LEU A 40 -12.02 0.99 4.81
CA LEU A 40 -10.68 0.42 4.80
C LEU A 40 -10.44 -0.44 6.05
N LYS A 41 -9.71 -1.54 5.90
CA LYS A 41 -9.49 -2.56 6.95
C LYS A 41 -8.15 -2.43 7.68
N GLY A 42 -7.33 -1.45 7.27
CA GLY A 42 -6.01 -1.24 7.85
C GLY A 42 -5.15 -0.32 7.02
N VAL A 43 -3.89 -0.25 7.40
CA VAL A 43 -2.86 0.56 6.74
C VAL A 43 -1.59 -0.24 6.50
N PHE A 44 -0.92 0.06 5.38
CA PHE A 44 0.43 -0.40 5.05
C PHE A 44 1.35 0.83 5.07
N ILE A 45 1.90 1.13 6.24
CA ILE A 45 2.65 2.36 6.52
C ILE A 45 4.10 2.27 6.07
N ASN A 46 4.74 3.41 5.89
CA ASN A 46 6.15 3.52 5.49
C ASN A 46 6.48 2.84 4.15
N GLY A 47 5.48 2.57 3.32
CA GLY A 47 5.66 2.08 1.96
C GLY A 47 6.05 3.21 0.99
N SER A 48 5.88 2.97 -0.32
CA SER A 48 6.21 3.97 -1.36
C SER A 48 5.36 5.24 -1.24
N SER A 49 4.04 5.11 -1.05
CA SER A 49 3.16 6.28 -0.82
C SER A 49 3.53 7.04 0.44
N GLY A 50 3.98 6.34 1.47
CA GLY A 50 4.45 6.94 2.73
C GLY A 50 5.87 7.48 2.69
N GLU A 51 6.52 7.51 1.52
CA GLU A 51 7.89 8.01 1.35
C GLU A 51 8.92 7.32 2.27
N GLY A 52 8.68 6.02 2.58
CA GLY A 52 9.39 5.29 3.63
C GLY A 52 10.92 5.21 3.46
N TYR A 53 11.43 5.18 2.22
CA TYR A 53 12.88 5.23 1.94
C TYR A 53 13.49 6.63 2.12
N MET A 54 12.68 7.64 2.34
CA MET A 54 13.10 9.04 2.55
C MET A 54 12.97 9.46 4.02
N LEU A 55 12.58 8.52 4.88
CA LEU A 55 12.48 8.70 6.33
C LEU A 55 13.70 8.08 7.03
N THR A 56 14.08 8.66 8.16
CA THR A 56 15.04 8.01 9.06
C THR A 56 14.40 6.79 9.74
N ASP A 57 15.22 5.89 10.28
CA ASP A 57 14.71 4.72 11.00
C ASP A 57 13.90 5.16 12.24
N GLU A 58 14.32 6.22 12.93
CA GLU A 58 13.61 6.79 14.07
C GLU A 58 12.23 7.35 13.69
N GLU A 59 12.14 8.07 12.57
CA GLU A 59 10.86 8.58 12.06
C GLU A 59 9.91 7.44 11.69
N ARG A 60 10.43 6.38 11.05
CA ARG A 60 9.65 5.19 10.70
C ARG A 60 9.11 4.47 11.95
N MET A 61 9.92 4.35 13.00
CA MET A 61 9.50 3.77 14.27
C MET A 61 8.41 4.61 14.95
N LYS A 62 8.61 5.93 15.05
CA LYS A 62 7.61 6.83 15.65
C LYS A 62 6.29 6.87 14.88
N LEU A 63 6.35 6.81 13.54
CA LEU A 63 5.13 6.68 12.71
C LEU A 63 4.40 5.38 13.01
N ALA A 64 5.12 4.27 13.15
CA ALA A 64 4.51 2.99 13.48
C ALA A 64 3.85 3.02 14.87
N GLU A 65 4.53 3.60 15.87
CA GLU A 65 3.96 3.80 17.21
C GLU A 65 2.68 4.65 17.16
N ARG A 66 2.70 5.77 16.43
CA ARG A 66 1.53 6.65 16.31
C ARG A 66 0.36 5.97 15.61
N TRP A 67 0.59 5.21 14.54
CA TRP A 67 -0.47 4.45 13.90
C TRP A 67 -1.04 3.37 14.82
N MET A 68 -0.20 2.67 15.59
CA MET A 68 -0.66 1.68 16.57
C MET A 68 -1.50 2.32 17.69
N GLU A 69 -1.13 3.52 18.13
CA GLU A 69 -1.86 4.25 19.18
C GLU A 69 -3.30 4.63 18.75
N VAL A 70 -3.48 5.00 17.47
CA VAL A 70 -4.79 5.50 16.97
C VAL A 70 -5.61 4.46 16.23
N ALA A 71 -5.03 3.31 15.89
CA ALA A 71 -5.72 2.24 15.19
C ALA A 71 -6.83 1.67 16.09
N PRO A 72 -8.09 1.63 15.63
CA PRO A 72 -9.15 0.97 16.38
C PRO A 72 -8.98 -0.56 16.36
N ASP A 73 -9.64 -1.23 17.29
CA ASP A 73 -9.64 -2.69 17.35
C ASP A 73 -10.01 -3.33 16.01
N GLY A 74 -9.23 -4.30 15.59
CA GLY A 74 -9.40 -5.00 14.32
C GLY A 74 -8.86 -4.28 13.07
N PHE A 75 -8.38 -3.03 13.22
CA PHE A 75 -7.74 -2.30 12.12
C PHE A 75 -6.28 -2.73 11.98
N LYS A 76 -5.92 -3.33 10.85
CA LYS A 76 -4.62 -3.95 10.65
C LYS A 76 -3.54 -2.91 10.35
N VAL A 77 -2.52 -2.81 11.19
CA VAL A 77 -1.32 -1.99 10.90
C VAL A 77 -0.20 -2.90 10.41
N ILE A 78 0.15 -2.75 9.14
CA ILE A 78 1.27 -3.46 8.51
C ILE A 78 2.40 -2.46 8.31
N VAL A 79 3.57 -2.76 8.84
CA VAL A 79 4.72 -1.87 8.78
C VAL A 79 5.66 -2.30 7.66
N HIS A 80 5.87 -1.43 6.67
CA HIS A 80 6.94 -1.63 5.69
C HIS A 80 8.29 -1.38 6.36
N VAL A 81 9.14 -2.39 6.37
CA VAL A 81 10.44 -2.38 7.06
C VAL A 81 11.62 -2.47 6.09
N GLY A 82 11.36 -2.54 4.78
CA GLY A 82 12.41 -2.62 3.76
C GLY A 82 13.36 -1.43 3.78
N SER A 83 14.64 -1.69 3.58
CA SER A 83 15.72 -0.71 3.53
C SER A 83 16.86 -1.22 2.65
N CYS A 84 17.72 -0.33 2.18
CA CYS A 84 18.99 -0.72 1.54
C CYS A 84 19.98 -1.37 2.54
N CYS A 85 19.79 -1.13 3.83
CA CYS A 85 20.54 -1.75 4.91
C CYS A 85 19.71 -2.85 5.57
N VAL A 86 20.06 -4.11 5.37
CA VAL A 86 19.31 -5.25 5.94
C VAL A 86 19.28 -5.22 7.48
N LYS A 87 20.31 -4.67 8.13
CA LYS A 87 20.32 -4.50 9.59
C LYS A 87 19.26 -3.50 10.07
N SER A 88 19.10 -2.38 9.35
CA SER A 88 18.00 -1.43 9.62
C SER A 88 16.64 -2.11 9.40
N SER A 89 16.47 -2.85 8.31
CA SER A 89 15.24 -3.59 8.05
C SER A 89 14.90 -4.56 9.17
N ARG A 90 15.87 -5.32 9.65
CA ARG A 90 15.69 -6.25 10.78
C ARG A 90 15.31 -5.53 12.07
N MET A 91 16.01 -4.43 12.41
CA MET A 91 15.70 -3.60 13.58
C MET A 91 14.27 -3.03 13.51
N LEU A 92 13.85 -2.55 12.35
CA LEU A 92 12.49 -2.04 12.13
C LEU A 92 11.45 -3.18 12.27
N ALA A 93 11.76 -4.40 11.83
CA ALA A 93 10.91 -5.56 12.01
C ALA A 93 10.78 -5.95 13.50
N GLU A 94 11.89 -5.99 14.22
CA GLU A 94 11.92 -6.22 15.69
C GLU A 94 11.08 -5.17 16.44
N HIS A 95 11.20 -3.91 16.05
CA HIS A 95 10.39 -2.81 16.60
C HIS A 95 8.90 -3.00 16.29
N ALA A 96 8.54 -3.31 15.05
CA ALA A 96 7.14 -3.54 14.65
C ALA A 96 6.51 -4.68 15.47
N GLN A 97 7.25 -5.77 15.70
CA GLN A 97 6.78 -6.85 16.56
C GLN A 97 6.62 -6.41 18.01
N LYS A 98 7.57 -5.64 18.53
CA LYS A 98 7.55 -5.14 19.93
C LYS A 98 6.34 -4.25 20.21
N ILE A 99 5.95 -3.39 19.27
CA ILE A 99 4.78 -2.51 19.42
C ILE A 99 3.44 -3.19 19.09
N GLY A 100 3.45 -4.47 18.71
CA GLY A 100 2.24 -5.23 18.45
C GLY A 100 1.60 -4.97 17.08
N ALA A 101 2.36 -4.56 16.06
CA ALA A 101 1.86 -4.44 14.71
C ALA A 101 1.22 -5.75 14.23
N TRP A 102 0.24 -5.67 13.32
CA TRP A 102 -0.42 -6.86 12.79
C TRP A 102 0.49 -7.66 11.85
N GLY A 103 1.35 -6.99 11.11
CA GLY A 103 2.25 -7.64 10.16
C GLY A 103 3.38 -6.71 9.71
N ILE A 104 4.31 -7.26 8.96
CA ILE A 104 5.40 -6.51 8.33
C ILE A 104 5.45 -6.78 6.84
N GLY A 105 6.00 -5.82 6.08
CA GLY A 105 6.25 -5.98 4.66
C GLY A 105 7.57 -5.38 4.24
N ALA A 106 8.17 -5.88 3.16
CA ALA A 106 9.36 -5.32 2.57
C ALA A 106 9.37 -5.49 1.06
N MET A 107 9.72 -4.42 0.33
CA MET A 107 10.07 -4.53 -1.09
C MET A 107 11.56 -4.75 -1.24
N ALA A 108 11.98 -5.28 -2.39
CA ALA A 108 13.39 -5.31 -2.74
C ALA A 108 14.00 -3.89 -2.70
N PRO A 109 15.21 -3.71 -2.19
CA PRO A 109 15.82 -2.39 -2.13
C PRO A 109 16.04 -1.82 -3.53
N PRO A 110 15.94 -0.49 -3.72
CA PRO A 110 16.24 0.14 -5.00
C PRO A 110 17.75 0.09 -5.32
N PHE A 111 18.59 -0.13 -4.31
CA PHE A 111 20.04 -0.31 -4.44
C PHE A 111 20.58 -1.24 -3.33
N PRO A 112 21.44 -2.22 -3.66
CA PRO A 112 21.71 -2.69 -5.03
C PRO A 112 20.47 -3.36 -5.66
N LYS A 113 20.41 -3.36 -7.00
CA LYS A 113 19.32 -4.07 -7.70
C LYS A 113 19.48 -5.58 -7.51
N ILE A 114 18.43 -6.21 -7.01
CA ILE A 114 18.37 -7.67 -6.87
C ILE A 114 18.01 -8.28 -8.22
N GLY A 115 18.88 -9.16 -8.72
CA GLY A 115 18.73 -9.83 -10.02
C GLY A 115 18.47 -11.33 -9.95
N ARG A 116 18.51 -11.93 -8.75
CA ARG A 116 18.36 -13.38 -8.55
C ARG A 116 17.36 -13.70 -7.45
N ILE A 117 16.59 -14.76 -7.64
CA ILE A 117 15.62 -15.24 -6.63
C ILE A 117 16.31 -15.53 -5.29
N GLU A 118 17.49 -16.16 -5.30
CA GLU A 118 18.22 -16.50 -4.08
C GLU A 118 18.64 -15.26 -3.27
N GLU A 119 19.06 -14.19 -3.95
CA GLU A 119 19.38 -12.91 -3.31
C GLU A 119 18.15 -12.30 -2.63
N LEU A 120 16.99 -12.35 -3.30
CA LEU A 120 15.74 -11.86 -2.77
C LEU A 120 15.28 -12.68 -1.57
N VAL A 121 15.35 -14.01 -1.68
CA VAL A 121 14.97 -14.91 -0.58
C VAL A 121 15.83 -14.65 0.65
N LYS A 122 17.17 -14.56 0.47
CA LYS A 122 18.08 -14.29 1.58
C LYS A 122 17.81 -12.95 2.25
N TYR A 123 17.55 -11.91 1.47
CA TYR A 123 17.15 -10.59 1.99
C TYR A 123 15.86 -10.69 2.84
N CYS A 124 14.84 -11.39 2.34
CA CYS A 124 13.58 -11.58 3.04
C CYS A 124 13.73 -12.45 4.30
N GLU A 125 14.58 -13.48 4.29
CA GLU A 125 14.87 -14.31 5.48
C GLU A 125 15.45 -13.49 6.63
N GLU A 126 16.42 -12.64 6.34
CA GLU A 126 17.06 -11.75 7.33
C GLU A 126 16.05 -10.81 7.99
N ILE A 127 15.12 -10.26 7.20
CA ILE A 127 14.07 -9.35 7.67
C ILE A 127 13.03 -10.10 8.51
N ALA A 128 12.50 -11.20 7.96
CA ALA A 128 11.46 -11.98 8.61
C ALA A 128 11.91 -12.55 9.96
N ALA A 129 13.21 -12.87 10.09
CA ALA A 129 13.80 -13.32 11.34
C ALA A 129 13.78 -12.26 12.46
N GLY A 130 13.64 -10.96 12.14
CA GLY A 130 13.45 -9.89 13.12
C GLY A 130 12.06 -9.88 13.76
N ALA A 131 11.04 -10.43 13.08
CA ALA A 131 9.67 -10.45 13.56
C ALA A 131 9.00 -11.82 13.33
N PRO A 132 9.52 -12.90 13.94
CA PRO A 132 9.08 -14.26 13.63
C PRO A 132 7.62 -14.58 14.00
N LYS A 133 6.99 -13.72 14.82
CA LYS A 133 5.58 -13.87 15.24
C LYS A 133 4.61 -13.10 14.34
N LEU A 134 5.10 -12.20 13.48
CA LEU A 134 4.25 -11.41 12.59
C LEU A 134 4.19 -12.02 11.20
N PRO A 135 3.04 -11.97 10.50
CA PRO A 135 2.97 -12.26 9.07
C PRO A 135 3.94 -11.35 8.29
N PHE A 136 4.74 -11.96 7.41
CA PHE A 136 5.66 -11.25 6.53
C PHE A 136 5.14 -11.27 5.09
N TYR A 137 4.99 -10.10 4.48
CA TYR A 137 4.59 -9.90 3.08
C TYR A 137 5.74 -9.37 2.26
N TYR A 138 6.08 -10.03 1.15
CA TYR A 138 6.94 -9.41 0.15
C TYR A 138 6.15 -8.39 -0.67
N TYR A 139 6.70 -7.20 -0.85
CA TYR A 139 6.09 -6.16 -1.69
C TYR A 139 6.75 -6.15 -3.07
N HIS A 140 6.06 -6.75 -4.05
CA HIS A 140 6.49 -6.78 -5.44
C HIS A 140 6.08 -5.51 -6.17
N ILE A 141 7.06 -4.66 -6.50
CA ILE A 141 6.89 -3.40 -7.25
C ILE A 141 8.12 -3.15 -8.13
N PRO A 142 8.32 -3.94 -9.20
CA PRO A 142 9.54 -3.90 -10.02
C PRO A 142 9.75 -2.56 -10.73
N ALA A 143 8.68 -1.80 -10.98
CA ALA A 143 8.78 -0.45 -11.56
C ALA A 143 9.62 0.52 -10.70
N PHE A 144 9.66 0.33 -9.37
CA PHE A 144 10.41 1.23 -8.48
C PHE A 144 11.82 0.72 -8.15
N ASN A 145 12.01 -0.59 -8.07
CA ASN A 145 13.27 -1.18 -7.60
C ASN A 145 14.03 -1.99 -8.67
N GLY A 146 13.43 -2.20 -9.85
CA GLY A 146 14.04 -2.94 -10.94
C GLY A 146 14.13 -4.46 -10.72
N ALA A 147 13.53 -5.00 -9.67
CA ALA A 147 13.52 -6.44 -9.39
C ALA A 147 12.41 -7.16 -10.18
N PHE A 148 12.60 -7.30 -11.49
CA PHE A 148 11.69 -8.03 -12.39
C PHE A 148 11.93 -9.54 -12.27
N LEU A 149 11.60 -10.11 -11.12
CA LEU A 149 11.77 -11.54 -10.84
C LEU A 149 10.42 -12.25 -10.87
N SER A 150 10.43 -13.54 -11.28
CA SER A 150 9.21 -14.34 -11.22
C SER A 150 8.75 -14.55 -9.79
N MET A 151 7.54 -14.09 -9.47
CA MET A 151 6.95 -14.25 -8.15
C MET A 151 6.52 -15.69 -7.87
N LEU A 152 6.16 -16.44 -8.91
CA LEU A 152 5.90 -17.88 -8.74
C LEU A 152 7.18 -18.65 -8.35
N ALA A 153 8.32 -18.30 -8.98
CA ALA A 153 9.61 -18.88 -8.59
C ALA A 153 10.00 -18.47 -7.16
N PHE A 154 9.75 -17.21 -6.80
CA PHE A 154 9.98 -16.71 -5.44
C PHE A 154 9.12 -17.47 -4.41
N LEU A 155 7.81 -17.64 -4.63
CA LEU A 155 6.92 -18.41 -3.74
C LEU A 155 7.44 -19.83 -3.50
N LYS A 156 7.89 -20.51 -4.56
CA LYS A 156 8.47 -21.87 -4.45
C LYS A 156 9.75 -21.87 -3.61
N ALA A 157 10.56 -20.83 -3.71
CA ALA A 157 11.83 -20.74 -2.99
C ALA A 157 11.64 -20.41 -1.49
N VAL A 158 10.65 -19.55 -1.12
CA VAL A 158 10.44 -19.14 0.27
C VAL A 158 9.60 -20.11 1.09
N GLU A 159 8.82 -20.98 0.45
CA GLU A 159 7.82 -21.84 1.09
C GLU A 159 8.31 -22.60 2.34
N ASN A 160 9.54 -23.09 2.30
CA ASN A 160 10.15 -23.87 3.39
C ASN A 160 11.29 -23.14 4.10
N ARG A 161 11.51 -21.86 3.76
CA ARG A 161 12.65 -21.07 4.27
C ARG A 161 12.21 -19.96 5.21
N ILE A 162 11.03 -19.37 5.01
CA ILE A 162 10.51 -18.28 5.82
C ILE A 162 9.22 -18.75 6.50
N PRO A 163 9.27 -19.23 7.76
CA PRO A 163 8.11 -19.83 8.42
C PRO A 163 6.90 -18.90 8.56
N ASN A 164 7.13 -17.60 8.70
CA ASN A 164 6.10 -16.58 8.86
C ASN A 164 5.78 -15.85 7.54
N PHE A 165 6.20 -16.40 6.38
CA PHE A 165 5.84 -15.83 5.08
C PHE A 165 4.35 -15.98 4.81
N ALA A 166 3.65 -14.85 4.73
CA ALA A 166 2.20 -14.80 4.55
C ALA A 166 1.80 -14.70 3.07
N GLY A 167 2.51 -13.90 2.28
CA GLY A 167 2.14 -13.68 0.89
C GLY A 167 2.86 -12.52 0.23
N ILE A 168 2.25 -12.03 -0.84
CA ILE A 168 2.82 -10.96 -1.68
C ILE A 168 1.80 -9.83 -1.82
N LYS A 169 2.23 -8.58 -1.55
CA LYS A 169 1.60 -7.40 -2.10
C LYS A 169 2.09 -7.25 -3.54
N TYR A 170 1.22 -7.49 -4.50
CA TYR A 170 1.58 -7.58 -5.91
C TYR A 170 1.16 -6.32 -6.67
N THR A 171 2.13 -5.47 -6.98
CA THR A 171 1.97 -4.21 -7.73
C THR A 171 2.73 -4.31 -9.05
N PHE A 172 2.20 -5.12 -9.94
CA PHE A 172 2.74 -5.35 -11.28
C PHE A 172 1.61 -5.73 -12.24
N GLU A 173 1.76 -5.40 -13.52
CA GLU A 173 0.68 -5.49 -14.52
C GLU A 173 0.31 -6.91 -14.95
N SER A 174 1.17 -7.91 -14.67
CA SER A 174 0.92 -9.29 -15.08
C SER A 174 -0.14 -9.98 -14.22
N LEU A 175 -1.41 -9.79 -14.53
CA LEU A 175 -2.50 -10.56 -13.90
C LEU A 175 -2.37 -12.07 -14.15
N TYR A 176 -1.72 -12.47 -15.24
CA TYR A 176 -1.41 -13.87 -15.51
C TYR A 176 -0.51 -14.45 -14.40
N GLU A 177 0.63 -13.81 -14.09
CA GLU A 177 1.52 -14.27 -13.03
C GLU A 177 0.87 -14.16 -11.65
N TYR A 178 0.13 -13.08 -11.38
CA TYR A 178 -0.66 -12.95 -10.15
C TYR A 178 -1.54 -14.18 -9.94
N ASN A 179 -2.27 -14.61 -10.97
CA ASN A 179 -3.16 -15.77 -10.87
C ASN A 179 -2.41 -17.08 -10.67
N GLN A 180 -1.25 -17.27 -11.30
CA GLN A 180 -0.40 -18.44 -11.05
C GLN A 180 0.06 -18.50 -9.59
N CYS A 181 0.46 -17.36 -9.02
CA CYS A 181 0.81 -17.26 -7.61
C CYS A 181 -0.38 -17.54 -6.69
N ARG A 182 -1.56 -16.99 -7.03
CA ARG A 182 -2.79 -17.20 -6.26
C ARG A 182 -3.22 -18.66 -6.20
N LEU A 183 -3.04 -19.41 -7.29
CA LEU A 183 -3.40 -20.83 -7.38
C LEU A 183 -2.33 -21.75 -6.79
N TYR A 184 -1.12 -21.26 -6.56
CA TYR A 184 -0.03 -22.10 -6.07
C TYR A 184 -0.39 -22.73 -4.70
N LYS A 185 -0.22 -24.08 -4.59
CA LYS A 185 -0.54 -24.85 -3.39
C LYS A 185 -1.96 -24.59 -2.87
N ASP A 186 -2.93 -24.64 -3.77
CA ASP A 186 -4.36 -24.46 -3.45
C ASP A 186 -4.64 -23.11 -2.75
N GLY A 187 -3.89 -22.07 -3.13
CA GLY A 187 -4.04 -20.74 -2.55
C GLY A 187 -3.45 -20.60 -1.17
N LYS A 188 -2.39 -21.32 -0.85
CA LYS A 188 -1.71 -21.27 0.46
C LYS A 188 -1.33 -19.84 0.86
N PHE A 189 -0.78 -19.06 -0.08
CA PHE A 189 -0.28 -17.72 0.17
C PHE A 189 -1.32 -16.64 -0.11
N ASP A 190 -1.27 -15.57 0.68
CA ASP A 190 -2.12 -14.41 0.50
C ASP A 190 -1.57 -13.53 -0.64
N MET A 191 -2.38 -13.32 -1.68
CA MET A 191 -2.01 -12.49 -2.83
C MET A 191 -2.81 -11.20 -2.77
N LEU A 192 -2.18 -10.12 -2.28
CA LEU A 192 -2.78 -8.81 -2.13
C LEU A 192 -2.62 -8.01 -3.42
N HIS A 193 -3.74 -7.61 -4.02
CA HIS A 193 -3.72 -6.79 -5.24
C HIS A 193 -3.23 -5.38 -4.94
N GLY A 194 -2.24 -4.91 -5.70
CA GLY A 194 -1.55 -3.64 -5.42
C GLY A 194 -1.83 -2.53 -6.44
N GLN A 195 -2.77 -2.74 -7.37
CA GLN A 195 -3.10 -1.79 -8.45
C GLN A 195 -4.59 -1.47 -8.44
N ASP A 196 -4.95 -0.29 -7.97
CA ASP A 196 -6.34 0.16 -7.82
C ASP A 196 -7.08 0.25 -9.18
N GLU A 197 -6.35 0.48 -10.26
CA GLU A 197 -6.85 0.57 -11.63
C GLU A 197 -7.35 -0.76 -12.22
N THR A 198 -7.07 -1.89 -11.57
CA THR A 198 -7.39 -3.24 -12.10
C THR A 198 -8.04 -4.16 -11.07
N ILE A 199 -8.75 -3.62 -10.08
CA ILE A 199 -9.46 -4.42 -9.07
C ILE A 199 -10.49 -5.32 -9.72
N LEU A 200 -11.37 -4.78 -10.58
CA LEU A 200 -12.45 -5.54 -11.20
C LEU A 200 -11.96 -6.70 -12.10
N PRO A 201 -11.03 -6.52 -13.04
CA PRO A 201 -10.49 -7.64 -13.80
C PRO A 201 -9.77 -8.67 -12.91
N CYS A 202 -9.13 -8.26 -11.83
CA CYS A 202 -8.54 -9.17 -10.86
C CYS A 202 -9.61 -9.97 -10.09
N LEU A 203 -10.72 -9.36 -9.69
CA LEU A 203 -11.87 -10.04 -9.08
C LEU A 203 -12.47 -11.09 -10.03
N ALA A 204 -12.56 -10.77 -11.33
CA ALA A 204 -13.12 -11.68 -12.34
C ALA A 204 -12.36 -13.00 -12.47
N MET A 205 -11.06 -13.02 -12.15
CA MET A 205 -10.25 -14.24 -12.11
C MET A 205 -10.14 -14.86 -10.70
N GLY A 206 -10.91 -14.35 -9.73
CA GLY A 206 -10.92 -14.83 -8.35
C GLY A 206 -9.85 -14.23 -7.44
N GLY A 207 -9.15 -13.18 -7.89
CA GLY A 207 -8.20 -12.40 -7.10
C GLY A 207 -8.83 -11.21 -6.37
N ALA A 208 -8.01 -10.27 -5.91
CA ALA A 208 -8.37 -9.02 -5.23
C ALA A 208 -9.38 -9.17 -4.07
N GLN A 209 -9.41 -10.33 -3.39
CA GLN A 209 -10.16 -10.50 -2.15
C GLN A 209 -9.60 -9.62 -1.04
N GLY A 210 -8.29 -9.43 -1.04
CA GLY A 210 -7.56 -8.42 -0.30
C GLY A 210 -6.70 -7.58 -1.25
N GLY A 211 -6.46 -6.32 -0.90
CA GLY A 211 -5.63 -5.42 -1.67
C GLY A 211 -5.00 -4.34 -0.82
N ILE A 212 -3.93 -3.73 -1.34
CA ILE A 212 -3.25 -2.59 -0.71
C ILE A 212 -3.02 -1.53 -1.78
N GLY A 213 -3.76 -0.44 -1.71
CA GLY A 213 -3.75 0.60 -2.72
C GLY A 213 -3.41 2.00 -2.20
N GLY A 214 -2.87 2.82 -3.08
CA GLY A 214 -2.51 4.20 -2.77
C GLY A 214 -3.63 5.20 -2.99
N THR A 215 -4.51 4.97 -3.96
CA THR A 215 -5.65 5.86 -4.22
C THR A 215 -6.79 5.65 -3.24
N THR A 216 -6.75 4.57 -2.43
CA THR A 216 -7.67 4.34 -1.31
C THR A 216 -7.68 5.50 -0.31
N ASN A 217 -6.62 6.31 -0.26
CA ASN A 217 -6.51 7.49 0.59
C ASN A 217 -7.67 8.48 0.40
N TYR A 218 -8.10 8.69 -0.84
CA TYR A 218 -9.14 9.67 -1.19
C TYR A 218 -10.29 9.08 -2.02
N ASN A 219 -10.09 7.89 -2.61
CA ASN A 219 -11.07 7.18 -3.45
C ASN A 219 -11.51 5.82 -2.87
N GLY A 220 -11.17 5.53 -1.62
CA GLY A 220 -11.39 4.24 -0.98
C GLY A 220 -12.84 3.76 -1.02
N ILE A 221 -13.79 4.66 -0.82
CA ILE A 221 -15.23 4.35 -0.86
C ILE A 221 -15.64 3.73 -2.21
N ASN A 222 -15.11 4.24 -3.33
CA ASN A 222 -15.41 3.69 -4.67
C ASN A 222 -14.72 2.36 -4.91
N LEU A 223 -13.47 2.21 -4.46
CA LEU A 223 -12.71 0.97 -4.60
C LEU A 223 -13.31 -0.17 -3.74
N VAL A 224 -13.78 0.12 -2.54
CA VAL A 224 -14.58 -0.81 -1.74
C VAL A 224 -15.89 -1.13 -2.45
N GLY A 225 -16.54 -0.11 -3.01
CA GLY A 225 -17.77 -0.25 -3.80
C GLY A 225 -17.64 -1.19 -5.00
N ILE A 226 -16.47 -1.24 -5.69
CA ILE A 226 -16.21 -2.20 -6.77
C ILE A 226 -16.32 -3.63 -6.24
N ILE A 227 -15.70 -3.91 -5.09
CA ILE A 227 -15.71 -5.24 -4.48
C ILE A 227 -17.12 -5.62 -4.03
N ASP A 228 -17.84 -4.69 -3.43
CA ASP A 228 -19.20 -4.94 -2.93
C ASP A 228 -20.19 -5.16 -4.08
N ALA A 229 -20.14 -4.33 -5.12
CA ALA A 229 -20.95 -4.50 -6.33
C ALA A 229 -20.66 -5.84 -7.05
N TRP A 230 -19.38 -6.21 -7.16
CA TRP A 230 -18.97 -7.51 -7.68
C TRP A 230 -19.59 -8.68 -6.90
N LYS A 231 -19.50 -8.65 -5.56
CA LYS A 231 -20.08 -9.66 -4.68
C LYS A 231 -21.61 -9.74 -4.76
N ALA A 232 -22.25 -8.60 -4.98
CA ALA A 232 -23.69 -8.51 -5.17
C ALA A 232 -24.16 -8.95 -6.58
N GLY A 233 -23.23 -9.17 -7.52
CA GLY A 233 -23.53 -9.49 -8.91
C GLY A 233 -23.94 -8.26 -9.76
N GLU A 234 -23.73 -7.06 -9.24
CA GLU A 234 -24.05 -5.77 -9.87
C GLU A 234 -22.92 -5.32 -10.80
N LEU A 235 -22.72 -6.07 -11.90
CA LEU A 235 -21.54 -5.92 -12.78
C LEU A 235 -21.44 -4.54 -13.43
N GLU A 236 -22.56 -3.94 -13.84
CA GLU A 236 -22.56 -2.61 -14.46
C GLU A 236 -22.09 -1.55 -13.45
N GLN A 237 -22.56 -1.63 -12.20
CA GLN A 237 -22.10 -0.74 -11.13
C GLN A 237 -20.61 -0.95 -10.84
N ALA A 238 -20.13 -2.20 -10.77
CA ALA A 238 -18.72 -2.49 -10.58
C ALA A 238 -17.84 -1.89 -11.71
N ARG A 239 -18.29 -1.98 -12.97
CA ARG A 239 -17.59 -1.37 -14.12
C ARG A 239 -17.59 0.16 -14.05
N GLU A 240 -18.72 0.76 -13.72
CA GLU A 240 -18.83 2.22 -13.57
C GLU A 240 -17.87 2.74 -12.50
N LEU A 241 -17.83 2.10 -11.33
CA LEU A 241 -16.93 2.46 -10.25
C LEU A 241 -15.44 2.26 -10.62
N GLN A 242 -15.12 1.18 -11.35
CA GLN A 242 -13.76 0.96 -11.82
C GLN A 242 -13.34 2.01 -12.85
N ASN A 243 -14.21 2.33 -13.82
CA ASN A 243 -13.94 3.37 -14.82
C ASN A 243 -13.74 4.73 -14.15
N PHE A 244 -14.61 5.11 -13.23
CA PHE A 244 -14.44 6.33 -12.45
C PHE A 244 -13.11 6.36 -11.68
N SER A 245 -12.72 5.24 -11.06
CA SER A 245 -11.44 5.15 -10.35
C SER A 245 -10.23 5.33 -11.29
N GLN A 246 -10.35 4.86 -12.55
CA GLN A 246 -9.33 5.10 -13.57
C GLN A 246 -9.29 6.56 -14.02
N GLU A 247 -10.45 7.24 -14.12
CA GLU A 247 -10.49 8.70 -14.40
C GLU A 247 -9.75 9.49 -13.31
N VAL A 248 -9.96 9.15 -12.04
CA VAL A 248 -9.21 9.75 -10.93
C VAL A 248 -7.71 9.52 -11.06
N ILE A 249 -7.29 8.30 -11.42
CA ILE A 249 -5.89 7.96 -11.65
C ILE A 249 -5.31 8.75 -12.83
N ASN A 250 -6.06 8.93 -13.93
CA ASN A 250 -5.64 9.74 -15.06
C ASN A 250 -5.34 11.19 -14.62
N VAL A 251 -6.19 11.79 -13.79
CA VAL A 251 -5.94 13.13 -13.25
C VAL A 251 -4.63 13.17 -12.47
N ILE A 252 -4.39 12.28 -11.51
CA ILE A 252 -3.16 12.33 -10.73
C ILE A 252 -1.90 12.06 -11.57
N CYS A 253 -2.02 11.32 -12.68
CA CYS A 253 -0.90 11.10 -13.60
C CYS A 253 -0.42 12.37 -14.28
N HIS A 254 -1.28 13.38 -14.49
CA HIS A 254 -0.90 14.70 -14.98
C HIS A 254 -0.06 15.46 -13.95
N PHE A 255 -0.15 15.09 -12.66
CA PHE A 255 0.48 15.79 -11.53
C PHE A 255 1.46 14.89 -10.76
N ARG A 256 2.34 14.17 -11.46
CA ARG A 256 3.41 13.34 -10.89
C ARG A 256 2.91 12.14 -10.07
N GLY A 257 1.70 11.65 -10.36
CA GLY A 257 1.14 10.43 -9.80
C GLY A 257 0.70 10.52 -8.34
N ASN A 258 0.50 9.36 -7.72
CA ASN A 258 -0.12 9.28 -6.41
C ASN A 258 0.70 9.94 -5.29
N ILE A 259 2.03 9.84 -5.31
CA ILE A 259 2.86 10.35 -4.19
C ILE A 259 2.78 11.87 -4.09
N VAL A 260 2.78 12.58 -5.21
CA VAL A 260 2.71 14.06 -5.24
C VAL A 260 1.26 14.52 -5.44
N GLY A 261 0.64 14.17 -6.57
CA GLY A 261 -0.73 14.58 -6.89
C GLY A 261 -1.76 14.03 -5.92
N GLY A 262 -1.69 12.72 -5.62
CA GLY A 262 -2.62 12.08 -4.68
C GLY A 262 -2.52 12.64 -3.26
N LYS A 263 -1.32 12.93 -2.76
CA LYS A 263 -1.14 13.55 -1.45
C LYS A 263 -1.79 14.94 -1.39
N ARG A 264 -1.74 15.69 -2.49
CA ARG A 264 -2.40 17.00 -2.58
C ARG A 264 -3.93 16.89 -2.60
N ILE A 265 -4.49 15.81 -3.16
CA ILE A 265 -5.94 15.57 -3.10
C ILE A 265 -6.42 15.47 -1.65
N MET A 266 -5.63 14.91 -0.73
CA MET A 266 -5.99 14.83 0.68
C MET A 266 -6.30 16.21 1.27
N LYS A 267 -5.51 17.24 0.94
CA LYS A 267 -5.79 18.63 1.33
C LYS A 267 -7.12 19.11 0.75
N LEU A 268 -7.39 18.80 -0.52
CA LEU A 268 -8.62 19.23 -1.20
C LEU A 268 -9.88 18.60 -0.60
N ILE A 269 -9.78 17.42 -0.02
CA ILE A 269 -10.90 16.75 0.67
C ILE A 269 -10.95 17.05 2.17
N GLY A 270 -10.06 17.90 2.70
CA GLY A 270 -10.12 18.41 4.07
C GLY A 270 -9.09 17.88 5.04
N LEU A 271 -8.09 17.11 4.59
CA LEU A 271 -6.97 16.63 5.43
C LEU A 271 -5.63 17.05 4.85
N ASP A 272 -5.10 18.17 5.31
CA ASP A 272 -3.79 18.64 4.85
C ASP A 272 -2.67 17.82 5.48
N LEU A 273 -1.93 17.09 4.66
CA LEU A 273 -0.79 16.27 5.04
C LEU A 273 0.56 16.93 4.70
N GLY A 274 0.54 18.22 4.35
CA GLY A 274 1.71 18.96 3.92
C GLY A 274 2.25 18.56 2.54
N GLY A 275 3.51 18.86 2.30
CA GLY A 275 4.21 18.53 1.05
C GLY A 275 4.90 17.18 1.07
N ASN A 276 5.76 16.95 0.08
CA ASN A 276 6.64 15.81 -0.02
C ASN A 276 8.07 16.20 0.33
N ARG A 277 8.89 15.25 0.77
CA ARG A 277 10.32 15.46 0.95
C ARG A 277 11.07 15.52 -0.38
N THR A 278 12.18 16.25 -0.40
CA THR A 278 13.17 16.18 -1.48
C THR A 278 13.61 14.72 -1.68
N PRO A 279 13.76 14.22 -2.93
CA PRO A 279 13.85 14.99 -4.20
C PRO A 279 12.51 15.27 -4.89
N PHE A 280 11.36 14.93 -4.30
CA PHE A 280 10.08 15.27 -4.90
C PHE A 280 9.91 16.81 -4.95
N GLN A 281 9.42 17.29 -6.10
CA GLN A 281 8.96 18.66 -6.24
C GLN A 281 7.49 18.73 -5.87
N ASN A 282 7.17 19.59 -4.91
CA ASN A 282 5.78 19.86 -4.55
C ASN A 282 5.05 20.57 -5.70
N MET A 283 3.73 20.41 -5.74
CA MET A 283 2.89 21.11 -6.71
C MET A 283 2.92 22.62 -6.48
N THR A 284 2.93 23.37 -7.57
CA THR A 284 2.71 24.82 -7.54
C THR A 284 1.23 25.12 -7.28
N ALA A 285 0.93 26.37 -6.91
CA ALA A 285 -0.46 26.83 -6.73
C ALA A 285 -1.27 26.71 -8.03
N ASP A 286 -0.65 26.96 -9.18
CA ASP A 286 -1.32 26.84 -10.48
C ASP A 286 -1.61 25.37 -10.83
N GLU A 287 -0.68 24.46 -10.59
CA GLU A 287 -0.91 23.02 -10.76
C GLU A 287 -2.02 22.52 -9.83
N GLU A 288 -2.06 22.97 -8.57
CA GLU A 288 -3.11 22.62 -7.62
C GLU A 288 -4.49 23.09 -8.08
N LYS A 289 -4.56 24.32 -8.62
CA LYS A 289 -5.80 24.88 -9.21
C LYS A 289 -6.24 24.10 -10.44
N GLN A 290 -5.30 23.73 -11.32
CA GLN A 290 -5.60 22.92 -12.50
C GLN A 290 -6.10 21.53 -12.11
N MET A 291 -5.41 20.85 -11.19
CA MET A 291 -5.84 19.53 -10.72
C MET A 291 -7.24 19.57 -10.10
N LYS A 292 -7.54 20.62 -9.31
CA LYS A 292 -8.87 20.80 -8.74
C LYS A 292 -9.93 20.91 -9.84
N ALA A 293 -9.68 21.69 -10.90
CA ALA A 293 -10.61 21.82 -12.01
C ALA A 293 -10.84 20.48 -12.74
N GLU A 294 -9.78 19.72 -13.02
CA GLU A 294 -9.89 18.38 -13.63
C GLU A 294 -10.68 17.40 -12.74
N LEU A 295 -10.51 17.46 -11.41
CA LEU A 295 -11.29 16.67 -10.46
C LEU A 295 -12.76 17.08 -10.41
N GLU A 296 -13.07 18.37 -10.55
CA GLU A 296 -14.45 18.90 -10.64
C GLU A 296 -15.15 18.41 -11.92
N GLU A 297 -14.46 18.38 -13.07
CA GLU A 297 -15.01 17.87 -14.34
C GLU A 297 -15.50 16.45 -14.23
N ILE A 298 -14.78 15.56 -13.53
CA ILE A 298 -15.17 14.17 -13.30
C ILE A 298 -16.08 13.99 -12.07
N ARG A 299 -16.55 15.08 -11.45
CA ARG A 299 -17.39 15.09 -10.26
C ARG A 299 -16.79 14.33 -9.06
N PHE A 300 -15.47 14.38 -8.94
CA PHE A 300 -14.73 13.64 -7.90
C PHE A 300 -15.19 14.01 -6.49
N PHE A 301 -15.37 15.31 -6.19
CA PHE A 301 -15.72 15.79 -4.85
C PHE A 301 -17.11 15.36 -4.36
N GLU A 302 -17.99 14.90 -5.25
CA GLU A 302 -19.27 14.31 -4.88
C GLU A 302 -19.12 12.85 -4.41
N ARG A 303 -18.08 12.16 -4.88
CA ARG A 303 -17.88 10.71 -4.80
C ARG A 303 -16.69 10.26 -3.96
N CYS A 304 -15.77 11.17 -3.61
CA CYS A 304 -14.54 10.85 -2.85
C CYS A 304 -14.84 10.43 -1.40
N ASN A 305 -13.79 9.95 -0.71
CA ASN A 305 -13.85 9.69 0.73
C ASN A 305 -14.39 10.91 1.50
N LYS A 306 -15.21 10.66 2.51
CA LYS A 306 -15.87 11.68 3.35
C LYS A 306 -15.51 11.50 4.81
N PHE A 307 -15.31 12.62 5.52
CA PHE A 307 -15.16 12.67 6.98
C PHE A 307 -16.45 12.33 7.73
#